data_845cbf6cd798bc95f1bac22586eab03c
#
_entry.id   845cbf6cd798bc95f1bac22586eab03c
#
_cell.length_a   1.000
_cell.length_b   1.000
_cell.length_c   1.000
_cell.angle_alpha   90.00
_cell.angle_beta   90.00
_cell.angle_gamma   90.00
#
_symmetry.space_group_name_H-M   'P 1'
#
loop_
_entity.id
_entity.type
_entity.pdbx_description
1 polymer ?
#
loop_
_entity_poly.entity_id
_entity_poly.type
_entity_poly.pdbx_seq_one_letter_code
_entity_poly.pdbx_strand_id
1 'polypeptide(L)'
;MIPRELIGAAIVPGGDEELRLFRRGSDHMIVLGRNELMSSRMSGSEEALAEMTLERLGQRPALRLLIGGYGMGFTLRAALARIGGDAKVTVAELVPEIVEWARGPMAAMTGTCLDDKRLFLDIADVGVLIGEAEAYYDAILLDVDNGPDGLTRIANDRLYSAAGLRAAMAALNPGGVLAIWSAAPDAAFRKALGDAGFAVDEVAVRARQNGKGATHLIWFAPKR
;
A
#
# COMPACT_ATOMS: atom_id res chain seq x y z
N MET A 1 18.52 25.08 12.07
CA MET A 1 18.05 23.82 11.47
C MET A 1 17.01 23.23 12.43
N ILE A 2 15.79 22.88 11.98
CA ILE A 2 14.77 22.29 12.85
C ILE A 2 15.22 20.88 13.19
N PRO A 3 15.34 20.51 14.48
CA PRO A 3 15.73 19.17 14.88
C PRO A 3 14.64 18.14 14.53
N ARG A 4 15.05 16.89 14.40
CA ARG A 4 14.16 15.74 14.26
C ARG A 4 13.78 15.26 15.66
N GLU A 5 12.49 15.12 15.92
CA GLU A 5 11.90 14.71 17.20
C GLU A 5 11.26 13.32 17.04
N LEU A 6 11.57 12.38 17.94
CA LEU A 6 10.86 11.11 18.04
C LEU A 6 9.52 11.35 18.73
N ILE A 7 8.41 11.01 18.07
CA ILE A 7 7.06 11.23 18.60
C ILE A 7 6.23 9.95 18.73
N GLY A 8 6.75 8.81 18.30
CA GLY A 8 6.12 7.50 18.48
C GLY A 8 7.09 6.38 18.16
N ALA A 9 6.88 5.23 18.81
CA ALA A 9 7.59 3.98 18.54
C ALA A 9 6.64 2.81 18.70
N ALA A 10 6.83 1.74 17.90
CA ALA A 10 6.05 0.53 17.91
C ALA A 10 6.95 -0.65 17.54
N ILE A 11 6.64 -1.84 18.06
CA ILE A 11 7.29 -3.07 17.61
C ILE A 11 6.44 -3.69 16.51
N VAL A 12 7.08 -4.03 15.40
CA VAL A 12 6.37 -4.69 14.30
C VAL A 12 5.90 -6.08 14.73
N PRO A 13 4.60 -6.41 14.65
CA PRO A 13 4.07 -7.69 15.08
C PRO A 13 4.79 -8.88 14.42
N GLY A 14 5.21 -9.86 15.23
CA GLY A 14 5.92 -11.06 14.77
C GLY A 14 7.41 -10.87 14.48
N GLY A 15 8.00 -9.74 14.89
CA GLY A 15 9.43 -9.45 14.82
C GLY A 15 9.90 -8.63 16.01
N ASP A 16 11.20 -8.32 16.02
CA ASP A 16 11.84 -7.48 17.06
C ASP A 16 12.18 -6.07 16.53
N GLU A 17 11.79 -5.77 15.30
CA GLU A 17 12.12 -4.50 14.67
C GLU A 17 11.23 -3.37 15.20
N GLU A 18 11.86 -2.24 15.52
CA GLU A 18 11.21 -1.06 16.02
C GLU A 18 10.89 -0.09 14.88
N LEU A 19 9.60 0.18 14.70
CA LEU A 19 9.09 1.24 13.84
C LEU A 19 9.04 2.53 14.63
N ARG A 20 9.56 3.63 14.08
CA ARG A 20 9.64 4.92 14.76
C ARG A 20 9.03 6.02 13.89
N LEU A 21 8.14 6.81 14.54
CA LEU A 21 7.60 8.03 13.94
C LEU A 21 8.41 9.24 14.41
N PHE A 22 8.95 9.97 13.43
CA PHE A 22 9.64 11.23 13.69
C PHE A 22 8.87 12.41 13.09
N ARG A 23 9.01 13.56 13.76
CA ARG A 23 8.54 14.85 13.24
C ARG A 23 9.72 15.81 13.05
N ARG A 24 9.65 16.62 11.98
CA ARG A 24 10.56 17.74 11.74
C ARG A 24 9.78 18.91 11.17
N GLY A 25 9.44 19.87 12.01
CA GLY A 25 8.48 20.93 11.65
C GLY A 25 7.10 20.33 11.35
N SER A 26 6.59 20.53 10.14
CA SER A 26 5.34 19.94 9.66
C SER A 26 5.52 18.55 9.04
N ASP A 27 6.76 18.11 8.81
CA ASP A 27 7.03 16.85 8.13
C ASP A 27 7.07 15.68 9.10
N HIS A 28 6.53 14.55 8.66
CA HIS A 28 6.57 13.27 9.38
C HIS A 28 7.40 12.26 8.60
N MET A 29 8.04 11.34 9.31
CA MET A 29 8.85 10.25 8.74
C MET A 29 8.63 8.99 9.56
N ILE A 30 8.30 7.88 8.89
CA ILE A 30 8.24 6.54 9.47
C ILE A 30 9.54 5.83 9.12
N VAL A 31 10.23 5.31 10.12
CA VAL A 31 11.57 4.70 10.01
C VAL A 31 11.57 3.35 10.68
N LEU A 32 12.09 2.33 9.98
CA LEU A 32 12.34 1.00 10.52
C LEU A 32 13.85 0.79 10.64
N GLY A 33 14.33 0.53 11.86
CA GLY A 33 15.76 0.46 12.11
C GLY A 33 16.50 1.73 11.70
N ARG A 34 17.24 1.69 10.58
CA ARG A 34 17.95 2.83 9.99
C ARG A 34 17.35 3.32 8.66
N ASN A 35 16.33 2.63 8.16
CA ASN A 35 15.75 2.87 6.86
C ASN A 35 14.50 3.75 7.00
N GLU A 36 14.43 4.87 6.25
CA GLU A 36 13.21 5.64 6.09
C GLU A 36 12.27 4.88 5.16
N LEU A 37 11.14 4.39 5.70
CA LEU A 37 10.12 3.71 4.92
C LEU A 37 9.21 4.70 4.22
N MET A 38 8.79 5.75 4.93
CA MET A 38 7.87 6.76 4.41
C MET A 38 8.22 8.15 4.89
N SER A 39 7.89 9.13 4.05
CA SER A 39 8.00 10.55 4.38
C SER A 39 6.79 11.31 3.86
N SER A 40 6.26 12.21 4.69
CA SER A 40 5.14 13.07 4.27
C SER A 40 5.43 13.99 3.08
N ARG A 41 6.68 14.07 2.66
CA ARG A 41 7.13 14.82 1.47
C ARG A 41 7.05 14.04 0.17
N MET A 42 6.83 12.74 0.25
CA MET A 42 6.88 11.83 -0.89
C MET A 42 5.59 11.01 -0.90
N SER A 43 4.56 11.51 -1.56
CA SER A 43 3.24 10.86 -1.67
C SER A 43 2.88 10.52 -3.11
N GLY A 44 3.66 11.02 -4.08
CA GLY A 44 3.26 10.96 -5.48
C GLY A 44 3.18 9.55 -6.05
N SER A 45 4.04 8.64 -5.63
CA SER A 45 4.02 7.25 -6.11
C SER A 45 2.90 6.42 -5.48
N GLU A 46 2.58 6.66 -4.21
CA GLU A 46 1.50 5.99 -3.49
C GLU A 46 0.14 6.48 -3.98
N GLU A 47 0.02 7.79 -4.25
CA GLU A 47 -1.17 8.34 -4.90
C GLU A 47 -1.35 7.78 -6.31
N ALA A 48 -0.25 7.70 -7.10
CA ALA A 48 -0.27 7.12 -8.43
C ALA A 48 -0.68 5.63 -8.42
N LEU A 49 -0.29 4.86 -7.38
CA LEU A 49 -0.73 3.48 -7.21
C LEU A 49 -2.26 3.37 -7.23
N ALA A 50 -2.94 4.21 -6.46
CA ALA A 50 -4.40 4.21 -6.41
C ALA A 50 -5.02 4.76 -7.71
N GLU A 51 -4.57 5.93 -8.16
CA GLU A 51 -5.13 6.62 -9.32
C GLU A 51 -5.03 5.79 -10.59
N MET A 52 -3.84 5.29 -10.90
CA MET A 52 -3.60 4.49 -12.10
C MET A 52 -4.27 3.10 -12.06
N THR A 53 -4.47 2.53 -10.85
CA THR A 53 -5.26 1.31 -10.68
C THR A 53 -6.72 1.55 -11.04
N LEU A 54 -7.31 2.63 -10.51
CA LEU A 54 -8.70 2.99 -10.78
C LEU A 54 -8.93 3.36 -12.25
N GLU A 55 -7.97 4.02 -12.90
CA GLU A 55 -8.02 4.29 -14.34
C GLU A 55 -8.09 2.99 -15.17
N ARG A 56 -7.31 1.97 -14.79
CA ARG A 56 -7.31 0.65 -15.46
C ARG A 56 -8.60 -0.13 -15.24
N LEU A 57 -9.20 -0.02 -14.06
CA LEU A 57 -10.47 -0.65 -13.75
C LEU A 57 -11.64 -0.02 -14.49
N GLY A 58 -11.54 1.29 -14.78
CA GLY A 58 -12.67 2.08 -15.26
C GLY A 58 -13.77 2.22 -14.22
N GLN A 59 -14.94 2.68 -14.66
CA GLN A 59 -16.10 2.81 -13.76
C GLN A 59 -16.74 1.45 -13.49
N ARG A 60 -16.86 1.09 -12.21
CA ARG A 60 -17.54 -0.11 -11.74
C ARG A 60 -18.48 0.24 -10.60
N PRO A 61 -19.73 -0.26 -10.60
CA PRO A 61 -20.63 -0.11 -9.46
C PRO A 61 -20.14 -0.98 -8.29
N ALA A 62 -20.42 -0.55 -7.07
CA ALA A 62 -20.13 -1.29 -5.84
C ALA A 62 -18.68 -1.81 -5.76
N LEU A 63 -17.72 -1.01 -6.22
CA LEU A 63 -16.30 -1.33 -6.31
C LEU A 63 -15.75 -1.81 -4.96
N ARG A 64 -14.99 -2.90 -4.97
CA ARG A 64 -14.34 -3.49 -3.78
C ARG A 64 -12.84 -3.45 -3.93
N LEU A 65 -12.20 -2.64 -3.09
CA LEU A 65 -10.75 -2.49 -3.05
C LEU A 65 -10.19 -3.10 -1.77
N LEU A 66 -9.02 -3.74 -1.88
CA LEU A 66 -8.16 -4.08 -0.76
C LEU A 66 -6.87 -3.27 -0.89
N ILE A 67 -6.49 -2.57 0.18
CA ILE A 67 -5.21 -1.87 0.29
C ILE A 67 -4.42 -2.53 1.41
N GLY A 68 -3.25 -3.06 1.09
CA GLY A 68 -2.27 -3.56 2.06
C GLY A 68 -1.35 -2.42 2.48
N GLY A 69 -1.33 -2.13 3.79
CA GLY A 69 -0.63 -1.02 4.38
C GLY A 69 -1.44 0.27 4.39
N TYR A 70 -1.57 0.89 5.56
CA TYR A 70 -2.13 2.24 5.71
C TYR A 70 -1.03 3.31 5.57
N GLY A 71 0.11 3.08 6.23
CA GLY A 71 1.24 3.98 6.25
C GLY A 71 0.88 5.41 6.66
N MET A 72 0.97 6.37 5.74
CA MET A 72 0.53 7.76 5.93
C MET A 72 -0.81 8.06 5.23
N GLY A 73 -1.53 7.04 4.77
CA GLY A 73 -2.86 7.14 4.18
C GLY A 73 -2.91 7.77 2.79
N PHE A 74 -1.79 7.85 2.06
CA PHE A 74 -1.75 8.48 0.73
C PHE A 74 -2.54 7.67 -0.29
N THR A 75 -2.30 6.37 -0.38
CA THR A 75 -3.01 5.44 -1.27
C THR A 75 -4.52 5.42 -0.96
N LEU A 76 -4.89 5.34 0.32
CA LEU A 76 -6.30 5.37 0.74
C LEU A 76 -7.00 6.68 0.33
N ARG A 77 -6.40 7.84 0.63
CA ARG A 77 -7.00 9.13 0.30
C ARG A 77 -7.18 9.32 -1.20
N ALA A 78 -6.16 8.94 -1.98
CA ALA A 78 -6.24 9.01 -3.44
C ALA A 78 -7.36 8.10 -3.98
N ALA A 79 -7.51 6.88 -3.43
CA ALA A 79 -8.61 5.99 -3.79
C ALA A 79 -9.98 6.58 -3.43
N LEU A 80 -10.17 7.02 -2.17
CA LEU A 80 -11.44 7.58 -1.69
C LEU A 80 -11.89 8.82 -2.48
N ALA A 81 -10.96 9.61 -2.98
CA ALA A 81 -11.25 10.80 -3.79
C ALA A 81 -11.85 10.48 -5.17
N ARG A 82 -11.68 9.24 -5.68
CA ARG A 82 -12.04 8.85 -7.05
C ARG A 82 -13.15 7.81 -7.16
N ILE A 83 -13.51 7.13 -6.07
CA ILE A 83 -14.51 6.05 -6.06
C ILE A 83 -15.90 6.55 -5.68
N GLY A 84 -16.94 5.84 -6.15
CA GLY A 84 -18.34 6.14 -5.86
C GLY A 84 -18.72 5.91 -4.40
N GLY A 85 -19.89 6.41 -4.01
CA GLY A 85 -20.40 6.30 -2.63
C GLY A 85 -20.84 4.88 -2.23
N ASP A 86 -21.01 3.99 -3.18
CA ASP A 86 -21.38 2.58 -3.03
C ASP A 86 -20.16 1.64 -2.96
N ALA A 87 -18.95 2.17 -3.17
CA ALA A 87 -17.72 1.41 -3.10
C ALA A 87 -17.39 1.00 -1.65
N LYS A 88 -16.57 -0.05 -1.52
CA LYS A 88 -15.99 -0.52 -0.26
C LYS A 88 -14.48 -0.60 -0.38
N VAL A 89 -13.79 -0.01 0.58
CA VAL A 89 -12.33 -0.07 0.68
C VAL A 89 -11.97 -0.76 1.98
N THR A 90 -11.34 -1.91 1.89
CA THR A 90 -10.71 -2.56 3.04
C THR A 90 -9.25 -2.15 3.08
N VAL A 91 -8.78 -1.66 4.21
CA VAL A 91 -7.35 -1.42 4.48
C VAL A 91 -6.90 -2.42 5.53
N ALA A 92 -5.90 -3.23 5.19
CA ALA A 92 -5.23 -4.10 6.14
C ALA A 92 -3.94 -3.41 6.61
N GLU A 93 -3.88 -3.06 7.91
CA GLU A 93 -2.68 -2.50 8.54
C GLU A 93 -2.20 -3.47 9.62
N LEU A 94 -0.90 -3.78 9.58
CA LEU A 94 -0.33 -4.76 10.49
C LEU A 94 0.01 -4.16 11.86
N VAL A 95 0.43 -2.88 11.89
CA VAL A 95 0.93 -2.18 13.07
C VAL A 95 -0.14 -1.22 13.57
N PRO A 96 -0.87 -1.55 14.67
CA PRO A 96 -1.98 -0.74 15.15
C PRO A 96 -1.57 0.70 15.48
N GLU A 97 -0.33 0.91 15.94
CA GLU A 97 0.19 2.23 16.29
C GLU A 97 0.26 3.17 15.07
N ILE A 98 0.39 2.66 13.86
CA ILE A 98 0.30 3.49 12.63
C ILE A 98 -1.06 4.20 12.57
N VAL A 99 -2.14 3.48 12.90
CA VAL A 99 -3.49 4.04 12.93
C VAL A 99 -3.65 5.04 14.08
N GLU A 100 -3.05 4.76 15.23
CA GLU A 100 -3.04 5.69 16.37
C GLU A 100 -2.28 6.98 15.99
N TRP A 101 -1.13 6.85 15.33
CA TRP A 101 -0.38 8.01 14.84
C TRP A 101 -1.16 8.81 13.79
N ALA A 102 -1.89 8.14 12.92
CA ALA A 102 -2.74 8.78 11.93
C ALA A 102 -3.87 9.59 12.57
N ARG A 103 -4.50 9.07 13.62
CA ARG A 103 -5.56 9.78 14.39
C ARG A 103 -5.01 10.82 15.35
N GLY A 104 -3.74 10.72 15.73
CA GLY A 104 -3.06 11.60 16.66
C GLY A 104 -2.11 12.58 15.97
N PRO A 105 -0.77 12.39 16.09
CA PRO A 105 0.21 13.37 15.64
C PRO A 105 0.19 13.65 14.13
N MET A 106 -0.31 12.74 13.31
CA MET A 106 -0.45 12.91 11.86
C MET A 106 -1.86 13.35 11.42
N ALA A 107 -2.81 13.58 12.34
CA ALA A 107 -4.21 13.87 12.01
C ALA A 107 -4.39 15.05 11.03
N ALA A 108 -3.58 16.10 11.18
CA ALA A 108 -3.62 17.26 10.28
C ALA A 108 -3.28 16.89 8.82
N MET A 109 -2.48 15.84 8.62
CA MET A 109 -2.08 15.35 7.29
C MET A 109 -3.05 14.30 6.77
N THR A 110 -3.49 13.38 7.62
CA THR A 110 -4.37 12.27 7.21
C THR A 110 -5.82 12.70 6.97
N GLY A 111 -6.23 13.82 7.59
CA GLY A 111 -7.60 14.33 7.48
C GLY A 111 -8.62 13.36 8.07
N THR A 112 -9.80 13.29 7.47
CA THR A 112 -10.94 12.46 7.91
C THR A 112 -11.05 11.13 7.16
N CYS A 113 -10.01 10.69 6.44
CA CYS A 113 -10.11 9.48 5.62
C CYS A 113 -10.38 8.21 6.46
N LEU A 114 -9.94 8.18 7.72
CA LEU A 114 -10.23 7.09 8.66
C LEU A 114 -11.68 7.05 9.17
N ASP A 115 -12.47 8.09 8.91
CA ASP A 115 -13.88 8.19 9.30
C ASP A 115 -14.82 8.06 8.07
N ASP A 116 -14.26 7.76 6.88
CA ASP A 116 -15.05 7.57 5.67
C ASP A 116 -15.88 6.29 5.79
N LYS A 117 -17.20 6.41 5.56
CA LYS A 117 -18.15 5.29 5.68
C LYS A 117 -17.89 4.12 4.72
N ARG A 118 -17.11 4.34 3.66
CA ARG A 118 -16.71 3.33 2.69
C ARG A 118 -15.51 2.50 3.16
N LEU A 119 -14.80 2.97 4.20
CA LEU A 119 -13.62 2.33 4.75
C LEU A 119 -13.98 1.24 5.75
N PHE A 120 -13.33 0.10 5.60
CA PHE A 120 -13.23 -1.00 6.56
C PHE A 120 -11.75 -1.17 6.91
N LEU A 121 -11.38 -0.82 8.14
CA LEU A 121 -10.00 -0.91 8.62
C LEU A 121 -9.83 -2.18 9.45
N ASP A 122 -8.94 -3.07 9.01
CA ASP A 122 -8.58 -4.30 9.70
C ASP A 122 -7.14 -4.21 10.19
N ILE A 123 -6.93 -4.47 11.47
CA ILE A 123 -5.58 -4.65 12.04
C ILE A 123 -5.19 -6.11 11.81
N ALA A 124 -4.62 -6.36 10.64
CA ALA A 124 -4.34 -7.72 10.16
C ALA A 124 -3.21 -7.74 9.11
N ASP A 125 -2.65 -8.92 8.88
CA ASP A 125 -1.79 -9.18 7.72
C ASP A 125 -2.64 -9.25 6.45
N VAL A 126 -2.33 -8.44 5.45
CA VAL A 126 -3.04 -8.41 4.17
C VAL A 126 -3.03 -9.75 3.46
N GLY A 127 -1.99 -10.56 3.65
CA GLY A 127 -1.90 -11.92 3.11
C GLY A 127 -2.99 -12.86 3.63
N VAL A 128 -3.47 -12.65 4.87
CA VAL A 128 -4.60 -13.40 5.43
C VAL A 128 -5.88 -13.03 4.68
N LEU A 129 -6.18 -11.75 4.53
CA LEU A 129 -7.38 -11.29 3.83
C LEU A 129 -7.40 -11.74 2.36
N ILE A 130 -6.23 -11.74 1.71
CA ILE A 130 -6.08 -12.26 0.34
C ILE A 130 -6.35 -13.77 0.31
N GLY A 131 -5.79 -14.52 1.26
CA GLY A 131 -5.92 -15.98 1.31
C GLY A 131 -7.35 -16.47 1.61
N GLU A 132 -8.17 -15.66 2.28
CA GLU A 132 -9.55 -15.96 2.63
C GLU A 132 -10.57 -15.53 1.55
N ALA A 133 -10.13 -14.72 0.58
CA ALA A 133 -11.01 -14.18 -0.45
C ALA A 133 -11.03 -15.05 -1.72
N GLU A 134 -12.21 -15.18 -2.33
CA GLU A 134 -12.40 -15.81 -3.64
C GLU A 134 -13.30 -14.93 -4.50
N ALA A 135 -12.80 -14.46 -5.65
CA ALA A 135 -13.51 -13.59 -6.58
C ALA A 135 -14.28 -12.45 -5.87
N TYR A 136 -13.59 -11.72 -4.99
CA TYR A 136 -14.21 -10.74 -4.12
C TYR A 136 -13.76 -9.30 -4.39
N TYR A 137 -12.47 -9.08 -4.69
CA TYR A 137 -11.91 -7.75 -4.90
C TYR A 137 -11.83 -7.38 -6.38
N ASP A 138 -12.14 -6.15 -6.72
CA ASP A 138 -11.91 -5.59 -8.05
C ASP A 138 -10.47 -5.10 -8.21
N ALA A 139 -9.84 -4.64 -7.10
CA ALA A 139 -8.41 -4.44 -7.05
C ALA A 139 -7.83 -4.75 -5.68
N ILE A 140 -6.56 -5.19 -5.72
CA ILE A 140 -5.68 -5.36 -4.56
C ILE A 140 -4.48 -4.46 -4.79
N LEU A 141 -4.29 -3.46 -3.92
CA LEU A 141 -3.17 -2.52 -3.95
C LEU A 141 -2.21 -2.86 -2.81
N LEU A 142 -0.99 -3.25 -3.13
CA LEU A 142 0.03 -3.58 -2.15
C LEU A 142 1.03 -2.44 -2.04
N ASP A 143 0.93 -1.72 -0.94
CA ASP A 143 1.81 -0.62 -0.52
C ASP A 143 2.47 -0.98 0.80
N VAL A 144 3.05 -2.19 0.84
CA VAL A 144 3.70 -2.77 2.01
C VAL A 144 5.20 -2.86 1.80
N ASP A 145 5.99 -2.42 2.76
CA ASP A 145 7.46 -2.36 2.71
C ASP A 145 8.00 -1.62 1.46
N ASN A 146 9.22 -1.97 1.03
CA ASN A 146 9.86 -1.40 -0.16
C ASN A 146 9.63 -2.26 -1.42
N GLY A 147 8.60 -3.11 -1.45
CA GLY A 147 8.30 -4.03 -2.55
C GLY A 147 8.91 -5.42 -2.34
N PRO A 148 8.92 -6.27 -3.39
CA PRO A 148 9.33 -7.68 -3.30
C PRO A 148 10.76 -7.91 -2.80
N ASP A 149 11.69 -6.99 -3.09
CA ASP A 149 13.07 -6.97 -2.58
C ASP A 149 13.17 -6.21 -1.24
N GLY A 150 12.06 -5.88 -0.61
CA GLY A 150 12.01 -5.16 0.65
C GLY A 150 12.78 -5.87 1.75
N LEU A 151 13.74 -5.17 2.35
CA LEU A 151 14.67 -5.68 3.36
C LEU A 151 14.00 -6.02 4.71
N THR A 152 12.67 -5.98 4.80
CA THR A 152 12.03 -5.79 6.09
C THR A 152 11.34 -7.02 6.66
N ARG A 153 10.90 -8.03 5.89
CA ARG A 153 10.24 -9.19 6.51
C ARG A 153 10.19 -10.44 5.63
N ILE A 154 10.67 -11.59 6.19
CA ILE A 154 10.40 -12.95 5.67
C ILE A 154 8.90 -13.25 5.52
N ALA A 155 8.03 -12.58 6.31
CA ALA A 155 6.58 -12.74 6.22
C ALA A 155 6.01 -12.17 4.91
N ASN A 156 6.58 -11.07 4.39
CA ASN A 156 6.17 -10.49 3.11
C ASN A 156 6.67 -11.28 1.90
N ASP A 157 7.73 -12.09 2.06
CA ASP A 157 8.17 -13.05 1.04
C ASP A 157 7.03 -14.02 0.66
N ARG A 158 6.15 -14.36 1.61
CA ARG A 158 4.98 -15.21 1.33
C ARG A 158 3.98 -14.53 0.41
N LEU A 159 3.77 -13.23 0.58
CA LEU A 159 2.84 -12.44 -0.23
C LEU A 159 3.28 -12.44 -1.71
N TYR A 160 4.58 -12.31 -1.93
CA TYR A 160 5.20 -12.23 -3.26
C TYR A 160 5.61 -13.60 -3.83
N SER A 161 5.44 -14.67 -3.05
CA SER A 161 5.71 -16.05 -3.51
C SER A 161 4.70 -16.49 -4.58
N ALA A 162 5.04 -17.55 -5.31
CA ALA A 162 4.11 -18.17 -6.27
C ALA A 162 2.77 -18.59 -5.62
N ALA A 163 2.76 -18.93 -4.34
CA ALA A 163 1.53 -19.25 -3.60
C ALA A 163 0.71 -17.98 -3.31
N GLY A 164 1.36 -16.90 -2.84
CA GLY A 164 0.73 -15.61 -2.58
C GLY A 164 0.15 -14.99 -3.84
N LEU A 165 0.91 -15.01 -4.94
CA LEU A 165 0.43 -14.50 -6.23
C LEU A 165 -0.77 -15.28 -6.76
N ARG A 166 -0.81 -16.62 -6.57
CA ARG A 166 -2.00 -17.43 -6.90
C ARG A 166 -3.19 -17.09 -6.01
N ALA A 167 -2.96 -16.86 -4.70
CA ALA A 167 -4.01 -16.42 -3.80
C ALA A 167 -4.58 -15.06 -4.22
N ALA A 168 -3.72 -14.09 -4.56
CA ALA A 168 -4.14 -12.79 -5.08
C ALA A 168 -4.96 -12.93 -6.38
N MET A 169 -4.52 -13.84 -7.29
CA MET A 169 -5.27 -14.16 -8.51
C MET A 169 -6.67 -14.73 -8.18
N ALA A 170 -6.78 -15.64 -7.20
CA ALA A 170 -8.06 -16.21 -6.78
C ALA A 170 -8.96 -15.16 -6.15
N ALA A 171 -8.41 -14.29 -5.30
CA ALA A 171 -9.13 -13.24 -4.59
C ALA A 171 -9.73 -12.16 -5.50
N LEU A 172 -9.12 -11.93 -6.68
CA LEU A 172 -9.59 -10.95 -7.66
C LEU A 172 -10.82 -11.43 -8.43
N ASN A 173 -11.74 -10.52 -8.68
CA ASN A 173 -12.81 -10.67 -9.66
C ASN A 173 -12.24 -10.81 -11.10
N PRO A 174 -12.98 -11.39 -12.05
CA PRO A 174 -12.61 -11.33 -13.48
C PRO A 174 -12.37 -9.88 -13.93
N GLY A 175 -11.25 -9.64 -14.59
CA GLY A 175 -10.83 -8.28 -14.99
C GLY A 175 -10.40 -7.38 -13.84
N GLY A 176 -10.20 -7.94 -12.63
CA GLY A 176 -9.63 -7.23 -11.50
C GLY A 176 -8.12 -7.00 -11.65
N VAL A 177 -7.55 -6.12 -10.84
CA VAL A 177 -6.14 -5.70 -10.94
C VAL A 177 -5.41 -5.89 -9.62
N LEU A 178 -4.29 -6.63 -9.64
CA LEU A 178 -3.29 -6.57 -8.59
C LEU A 178 -2.31 -5.44 -8.94
N ALA A 179 -2.15 -4.47 -8.06
CA ALA A 179 -1.21 -3.37 -8.21
C ALA A 179 -0.20 -3.38 -7.06
N ILE A 180 1.10 -3.33 -7.37
CA ILE A 180 2.17 -3.48 -6.38
C ILE A 180 3.14 -2.33 -6.54
N TRP A 181 3.34 -1.57 -5.47
CA TRP A 181 4.36 -0.54 -5.39
C TRP A 181 5.73 -1.13 -5.04
N SER A 182 6.79 -0.58 -5.60
CA SER A 182 8.17 -0.95 -5.27
C SER A 182 9.12 0.24 -5.39
N ALA A 183 10.12 0.25 -4.51
CA ALA A 183 11.21 1.23 -4.53
C ALA A 183 12.15 1.04 -5.73
N ALA A 184 12.23 -0.17 -6.31
CA ALA A 184 13.16 -0.51 -7.38
C ALA A 184 12.56 -1.56 -8.34
N PRO A 185 13.05 -1.65 -9.59
CA PRO A 185 12.67 -2.70 -10.51
C PRO A 185 13.22 -4.07 -10.07
N ASP A 186 12.41 -5.12 -10.27
CA ASP A 186 12.76 -6.52 -10.04
C ASP A 186 12.29 -7.39 -11.20
N ALA A 187 13.23 -7.80 -12.06
CA ALA A 187 12.94 -8.63 -13.23
C ALA A 187 12.51 -10.07 -12.86
N ALA A 188 12.98 -10.59 -11.72
CA ALA A 188 12.59 -11.91 -11.25
C ALA A 188 11.13 -11.90 -10.76
N PHE A 189 10.76 -10.86 -10.02
CA PHE A 189 9.38 -10.67 -9.59
C PHE A 189 8.42 -10.40 -10.75
N ARG A 190 8.80 -9.56 -11.70
CA ARG A 190 8.03 -9.36 -12.95
C ARG A 190 7.76 -10.69 -13.66
N LYS A 191 8.78 -11.57 -13.73
CA LYS A 191 8.62 -12.91 -14.28
C LYS A 191 7.66 -13.76 -13.46
N ALA A 192 7.78 -13.73 -12.12
CA ALA A 192 6.91 -14.49 -11.21
C ALA A 192 5.44 -14.10 -11.35
N LEU A 193 5.13 -12.81 -11.53
CA LEU A 193 3.78 -12.34 -11.86
C LEU A 193 3.26 -12.95 -13.16
N GLY A 194 4.09 -12.98 -14.21
CA GLY A 194 3.74 -13.61 -15.48
C GLY A 194 3.51 -15.12 -15.35
N ASP A 195 4.39 -15.82 -14.61
CA ASP A 195 4.28 -17.26 -14.34
C ASP A 195 3.03 -17.61 -13.51
N ALA A 196 2.55 -16.67 -12.68
CA ALA A 196 1.29 -16.80 -11.95
C ALA A 196 0.03 -16.56 -12.82
N GLY A 197 0.19 -16.16 -14.07
CA GLY A 197 -0.89 -16.00 -15.04
C GLY A 197 -1.37 -14.55 -15.25
N PHE A 198 -0.72 -13.58 -14.61
CA PHE A 198 -1.05 -12.17 -14.80
C PHE A 198 -0.51 -11.60 -16.14
N ALA A 199 -1.23 -10.65 -16.71
CA ALA A 199 -0.65 -9.75 -17.70
C ALA A 199 0.07 -8.61 -16.94
N VAL A 200 1.36 -8.40 -17.20
CA VAL A 200 2.18 -7.48 -16.40
C VAL A 200 2.49 -6.21 -17.17
N ASP A 201 2.05 -5.07 -16.62
CA ASP A 201 2.41 -3.72 -17.06
C ASP A 201 3.25 -3.06 -15.97
N GLU A 202 4.42 -2.53 -16.32
CA GLU A 202 5.40 -1.95 -15.41
C GLU A 202 5.51 -0.46 -15.69
N VAL A 203 5.22 0.37 -14.69
CA VAL A 203 5.19 1.83 -14.83
C VAL A 203 6.12 2.49 -13.82
N ALA A 204 7.06 3.29 -14.33
CA ALA A 204 7.91 4.13 -13.50
C ALA A 204 7.18 5.42 -13.11
N VAL A 205 7.15 5.72 -11.83
CA VAL A 205 6.50 6.90 -11.25
C VAL A 205 7.46 7.70 -10.40
N ARG A 206 7.19 9.00 -10.21
CA ARG A 206 8.01 9.84 -9.35
C ARG A 206 7.47 9.87 -7.91
N ALA A 207 8.37 9.83 -6.94
CA ALA A 207 8.04 9.88 -5.51
C ALA A 207 7.31 11.16 -5.10
N ARG A 208 7.44 12.26 -5.85
CA ARG A 208 6.78 13.53 -5.57
C ARG A 208 5.84 13.92 -6.70
N GLN A 209 4.69 14.52 -6.36
CA GLN A 209 3.70 15.04 -7.30
C GLN A 209 4.27 16.04 -8.33
N ASN A 210 5.30 16.80 -7.95
CA ASN A 210 5.97 17.76 -8.84
C ASN A 210 6.95 17.14 -9.83
N GLY A 211 6.95 15.81 -9.97
CA GLY A 211 7.84 15.06 -10.86
C GLY A 211 9.30 14.95 -10.40
N LYS A 212 9.60 15.35 -9.15
CA LYS A 212 10.94 15.26 -8.54
C LYS A 212 11.03 14.07 -7.59
N GLY A 213 12.24 13.82 -7.09
CA GLY A 213 12.53 12.75 -6.13
C GLY A 213 12.95 11.45 -6.82
N ALA A 214 12.99 10.37 -6.05
CA ALA A 214 13.29 9.04 -6.54
C ALA A 214 12.28 8.60 -7.61
N THR A 215 12.69 7.66 -8.44
CA THR A 215 11.78 6.95 -9.34
C THR A 215 11.43 5.64 -8.66
N HIS A 216 10.15 5.42 -8.45
CA HIS A 216 9.58 4.18 -7.97
C HIS A 216 8.89 3.43 -9.11
N LEU A 217 8.52 2.22 -8.86
CA LEU A 217 7.89 1.35 -9.83
C LEU A 217 6.53 0.88 -9.34
N ILE A 218 5.58 0.73 -10.26
CA ILE A 218 4.31 0.07 -9.99
C ILE A 218 4.12 -1.03 -11.01
N TRP A 219 3.90 -2.25 -10.55
CA TRP A 219 3.42 -3.34 -11.39
C TRP A 219 1.90 -3.38 -11.34
N PHE A 220 1.29 -3.26 -12.52
CA PHE A 220 -0.13 -3.54 -12.70
C PHE A 220 -0.28 -4.91 -13.33
N ALA A 221 -0.99 -5.79 -12.65
CA ALA A 221 -1.16 -7.18 -13.00
C ALA A 221 -2.66 -7.52 -13.11
N PRO A 222 -3.32 -7.19 -14.24
CA PRO A 222 -4.72 -7.53 -14.45
C PRO A 222 -4.92 -9.03 -14.56
N LYS A 223 -5.99 -9.53 -13.91
CA LYS A 223 -6.54 -10.87 -14.08
C LYS A 223 -7.32 -10.92 -15.39
N ARG A 224 -6.93 -11.79 -16.27
CA ARG A 224 -7.62 -12.06 -17.56
C ARG A 224 -8.90 -12.84 -17.36
#